data_d13c9b23cd913433834c41858d7a580d
#
_entry.id   d13c9b23cd913433834c41858d7a580d
#
_cell.length_a   1.000
_cell.length_b   1.000
_cell.length_c   1.000
_cell.angle_alpha   90.00
_cell.angle_beta   90.00
_cell.angle_gamma   90.00
#
_symmetry.space_group_name_H-M   'P 1'
#
loop_
_entity.id
_entity.type
_entity.pdbx_description
1 polymer ?
#
loop_
_entity_poly.entity_id
_entity_poly.type
_entity_poly.pdbx_seq_one_letter_code
_entity_poly.pdbx_strand_id
1 'polypeptide(L)'
;QMCIRDRFGVFPGDNTGVEVENSFFLKNQTTLCTNLDQSRFVAAGYFHDQLVFYRFENNKIIKVREYFSMNAKMVSRHTKDGNQDIYSSSENDETTRTYRMLYSTKEHIYALYWGIANKDFGKTGKVCYILKFDWNGNLKEGFKVNNLLKNIAIDEISNCIYAVTYPEDERESILMKYEM
;
A
#
# COMPACT_ATOMS: atom_id res chain seq x y z
N GLN A 1 10.52 -20.55 -16.60
CA GLN A 1 10.25 -20.87 -15.20
C GLN A 1 10.98 -19.84 -14.34
N MET A 2 10.23 -19.03 -13.62
CA MET A 2 10.79 -17.99 -12.74
C MET A 2 11.24 -18.69 -11.45
N CYS A 3 12.55 -18.67 -11.15
CA CYS A 3 13.07 -19.22 -9.91
C CYS A 3 13.20 -18.12 -8.85
N ILE A 4 12.62 -18.32 -7.69
CA ILE A 4 12.90 -17.48 -6.52
C ILE A 4 14.31 -17.87 -6.05
N ARG A 5 15.26 -16.94 -6.23
CA ARG A 5 16.66 -17.17 -5.80
C ARG A 5 16.93 -16.69 -4.38
N ASP A 6 16.17 -15.70 -3.90
CA ASP A 6 16.35 -15.09 -2.57
C ASP A 6 15.03 -14.71 -1.94
N ARG A 7 14.99 -14.76 -0.61
CA ARG A 7 13.91 -14.21 0.22
C ARG A 7 14.47 -13.05 1.04
N PHE A 8 13.85 -11.92 0.96
CA PHE A 8 14.23 -10.74 1.73
C PHE A 8 12.99 -10.03 2.26
N GLY A 9 13.12 -9.55 3.47
CA GLY A 9 12.02 -8.95 4.20
C GLY A 9 11.08 -9.99 4.81
N VAL A 10 10.55 -9.64 5.94
CA VAL A 10 9.49 -10.37 6.63
C VAL A 10 8.38 -9.35 6.86
N PHE A 11 7.19 -9.64 6.36
CA PHE A 11 6.02 -8.86 6.71
C PHE A 11 5.59 -9.21 8.14
N PRO A 12 5.03 -8.26 8.88
CA PRO A 12 4.59 -8.51 10.24
C PRO A 12 3.64 -9.71 10.29
N GLY A 13 4.00 -10.73 11.05
CA GLY A 13 3.15 -11.88 11.33
C GLY A 13 2.01 -11.50 12.26
N ASP A 14 0.97 -12.30 12.25
CA ASP A 14 -0.10 -12.24 13.22
C ASP A 14 0.34 -12.97 14.50
N ASN A 15 0.46 -12.27 15.60
CA ASN A 15 0.86 -12.84 16.90
C ASN A 15 -0.23 -13.71 17.56
N THR A 16 -1.32 -14.01 16.87
CA THR A 16 -2.44 -14.79 17.43
C THR A 16 -2.21 -16.31 17.45
N GLY A 17 -1.04 -16.79 17.04
CA GLY A 17 -0.62 -18.19 17.20
C GLY A 17 -1.23 -19.18 16.21
N VAL A 18 -2.12 -18.74 15.30
CA VAL A 18 -2.66 -19.53 14.21
C VAL A 18 -2.39 -18.79 12.90
N GLU A 19 -1.16 -18.88 12.43
CA GLU A 19 -0.84 -18.47 11.06
C GLU A 19 -1.46 -19.46 10.08
N VAL A 20 -2.52 -19.01 9.47
CA VAL A 20 -3.12 -19.70 8.37
C VAL A 20 -2.51 -19.14 7.08
N GLU A 21 -1.78 -19.97 6.33
CA GLU A 21 -1.02 -19.57 5.14
C GLU A 21 -1.80 -18.67 4.17
N ASN A 22 -3.08 -18.95 3.95
CA ASN A 22 -3.93 -18.15 3.03
C ASN A 22 -4.38 -16.80 3.62
N SER A 23 -4.50 -16.69 4.95
CA SER A 23 -4.82 -15.41 5.60
C SER A 23 -3.62 -14.46 5.55
N PHE A 24 -2.42 -15.03 5.60
CA PHE A 24 -1.18 -14.31 5.44
C PHE A 24 -1.10 -13.60 4.10
N PHE A 25 -1.58 -14.24 3.03
CA PHE A 25 -1.54 -13.67 1.68
C PHE A 25 -2.40 -12.40 1.55
N LEU A 26 -3.62 -12.42 2.04
CA LEU A 26 -4.52 -11.24 1.99
C LEU A 26 -4.03 -10.11 2.87
N LYS A 27 -3.61 -10.42 4.10
CA LYS A 27 -3.07 -9.42 5.03
C LYS A 27 -1.86 -8.69 4.48
N ASN A 28 -1.00 -9.42 3.74
CA ASN A 28 0.25 -8.91 3.21
C ASN A 28 0.15 -8.44 1.75
N GLN A 29 -1.04 -8.06 1.27
CA GLN A 29 -1.17 -7.39 -0.02
C GLN A 29 -0.27 -6.16 -0.05
N THR A 30 0.59 -6.10 -1.07
CA THR A 30 1.64 -5.10 -1.16
C THR A 30 1.66 -4.50 -2.55
N THR A 31 1.82 -3.20 -2.64
CA THR A 31 2.19 -2.50 -3.88
C THR A 31 3.70 -2.25 -3.89
N LEU A 32 4.28 -2.30 -5.08
CA LEU A 32 5.72 -2.16 -5.28
C LEU A 32 5.98 -1.15 -6.40
N CYS A 33 7.01 -0.31 -6.25
CA CYS A 33 7.56 0.48 -7.33
C CYS A 33 9.09 0.51 -7.28
N THR A 34 9.70 0.76 -8.44
CA THR A 34 11.16 0.84 -8.61
C THR A 34 11.56 2.17 -9.24
N ASN A 35 12.80 2.58 -9.04
CA ASN A 35 13.41 3.65 -9.82
C ASN A 35 13.80 3.15 -11.24
N LEU A 36 14.21 4.07 -12.11
CA LEU A 36 14.47 3.77 -13.53
C LEU A 36 15.58 2.73 -13.74
N ASP A 37 16.64 2.76 -12.97
CA ASP A 37 17.77 1.83 -13.06
C ASP A 37 17.60 0.56 -12.24
N GLN A 38 16.43 0.40 -11.57
CA GLN A 38 16.06 -0.73 -10.73
C GLN A 38 17.01 -0.99 -9.54
N SER A 39 17.82 -0.01 -9.17
CA SER A 39 18.73 -0.10 -8.03
C SER A 39 18.02 0.15 -6.69
N ARG A 40 16.82 0.73 -6.71
CA ARG A 40 16.02 1.05 -5.53
C ARG A 40 14.57 0.67 -5.75
N PHE A 41 13.92 0.27 -4.69
CA PHE A 41 12.50 -0.05 -4.71
C PHE A 41 11.83 0.21 -3.37
N VAL A 42 10.52 0.40 -3.43
CA VAL A 42 9.68 0.67 -2.27
C VAL A 42 8.52 -0.29 -2.28
N ALA A 43 8.25 -0.88 -1.13
CA ALA A 43 7.10 -1.74 -0.89
C ALA A 43 6.17 -1.07 0.12
N ALA A 44 4.87 -1.07 -0.16
CA ALA A 44 3.85 -0.52 0.73
C ALA A 44 2.73 -1.52 0.96
N GLY A 45 2.37 -1.76 2.22
CA GLY A 45 1.27 -2.65 2.60
C GLY A 45 -0.09 -2.02 2.34
N TYR A 46 -1.05 -2.82 1.89
CA TYR A 46 -2.41 -2.35 1.66
C TYR A 46 -3.25 -2.31 2.94
N PHE A 47 -3.06 -3.31 3.81
CA PHE A 47 -3.76 -3.44 5.10
C PHE A 47 -2.85 -3.20 6.30
N HIS A 48 -1.52 -3.32 6.12
CA HIS A 48 -0.53 -2.91 7.09
C HIS A 48 -0.11 -1.48 6.82
N ASP A 49 -0.02 -0.67 7.85
CA ASP A 49 0.58 0.67 7.72
C ASP A 49 2.10 0.54 7.70
N GLN A 50 2.59 -0.05 6.63
CA GLN A 50 4.01 -0.34 6.41
C GLN A 50 4.44 0.20 5.05
N LEU A 51 5.54 0.95 5.06
CA LEU A 51 6.22 1.47 3.87
C LEU A 51 7.71 1.23 4.03
N VAL A 52 8.31 0.42 3.14
CA VAL A 52 9.70 0.00 3.27
C VAL A 52 10.49 0.38 2.03
N PHE A 53 11.61 1.05 2.22
CA PHE A 53 12.55 1.47 1.19
C PHE A 53 13.73 0.52 1.16
N TYR A 54 14.10 0.07 -0.03
CA TYR A 54 15.19 -0.86 -0.27
C TYR A 54 16.15 -0.33 -1.31
N ARG A 55 17.39 -0.80 -1.22
CA ARG A 55 18.44 -0.60 -2.21
C ARG A 55 19.04 -1.93 -2.61
N PHE A 56 19.29 -2.12 -3.89
CA PHE A 56 20.03 -3.24 -4.42
C PHE A 56 21.51 -2.83 -4.59
N GLU A 57 22.39 -3.52 -3.91
CA GLU A 57 23.81 -3.22 -3.91
C GLU A 57 24.63 -4.50 -3.67
N ASN A 58 25.67 -4.74 -4.49
CA ASN A 58 26.54 -5.92 -4.38
C ASN A 58 25.76 -7.25 -4.36
N ASN A 59 24.78 -7.40 -5.24
CA ASN A 59 23.87 -8.55 -5.33
C ASN A 59 23.07 -8.82 -4.04
N LYS A 60 22.88 -7.80 -3.20
CA LYS A 60 22.09 -7.90 -1.97
C LYS A 60 21.02 -6.82 -1.93
N ILE A 61 19.90 -7.17 -1.30
CA ILE A 61 18.84 -6.21 -1.00
C ILE A 61 19.05 -5.71 0.42
N ILE A 62 19.17 -4.39 0.54
CA ILE A 62 19.44 -3.70 1.78
C ILE A 62 18.22 -2.85 2.12
N LYS A 63 17.64 -3.07 3.30
CA LYS A 63 16.61 -2.17 3.84
C LYS A 63 17.23 -0.85 4.22
N VAL A 64 16.74 0.24 3.63
CA VAL A 64 17.23 1.61 3.84
C VAL A 64 16.43 2.28 4.95
N ARG A 65 15.10 2.19 4.88
CA ARG A 65 14.18 2.80 5.85
C ARG A 65 12.88 2.05 5.89
N GLU A 66 12.23 2.12 7.03
CA GLU A 66 10.91 1.56 7.24
C GLU A 66 10.05 2.53 8.05
N TYR A 67 8.81 2.68 7.62
CA TYR A 67 7.72 3.28 8.38
C TYR A 67 6.71 2.18 8.68
N PHE A 68 6.37 2.02 9.94
CA PHE A 68 5.43 1.02 10.38
C PHE A 68 4.71 1.52 11.64
N SER A 69 3.39 1.56 11.62
CA SER A 69 2.62 2.00 12.77
C SER A 69 1.55 1.00 13.20
N MET A 70 1.05 0.17 12.28
CA MET A 70 -0.12 -0.65 12.55
C MET A 70 -0.13 -1.95 11.74
N ASN A 71 -0.45 -3.06 12.43
CA ASN A 71 -0.74 -4.35 11.79
C ASN A 71 -2.15 -4.36 11.17
N ALA A 72 -2.33 -5.19 10.14
CA ALA A 72 -3.63 -5.44 9.55
C ALA A 72 -4.61 -6.03 10.58
N LYS A 73 -5.80 -5.44 10.68
CA LYS A 73 -6.90 -5.94 11.50
C LYS A 73 -7.88 -6.67 10.60
N MET A 74 -7.70 -7.98 10.46
CA MET A 74 -8.57 -8.85 9.64
C MET A 74 -9.04 -10.04 10.45
N VAL A 75 -10.20 -10.57 10.10
CA VAL A 75 -10.73 -11.82 10.68
C VAL A 75 -10.22 -12.99 9.87
N SER A 76 -9.51 -13.89 10.52
CA SER A 76 -9.11 -15.17 9.93
C SER A 76 -10.08 -16.26 10.38
N ARG A 77 -10.51 -17.11 9.47
CA ARG A 77 -11.40 -18.25 9.74
C ARG A 77 -10.77 -19.50 9.20
N HIS A 78 -10.88 -20.56 9.98
CA HIS A 78 -10.56 -21.92 9.57
C HIS A 78 -11.82 -22.76 9.58
N THR A 79 -12.12 -23.41 8.47
CA THR A 79 -13.24 -24.35 8.33
C THR A 79 -12.76 -25.63 7.68
N LYS A 80 -13.44 -26.75 7.95
CA LYS A 80 -13.19 -28.01 7.26
C LYS A 80 -14.32 -28.29 6.29
N ASP A 81 -13.95 -28.67 5.06
CA ASP A 81 -14.87 -29.21 4.08
C ASP A 81 -14.38 -30.63 3.69
N GLY A 82 -15.04 -31.64 4.24
CA GLY A 82 -14.57 -33.01 4.15
C GLY A 82 -13.18 -33.18 4.81
N ASN A 83 -12.19 -33.59 4.02
CA ASN A 83 -10.81 -33.77 4.45
C ASN A 83 -9.92 -32.55 4.14
N GLN A 84 -10.48 -31.46 3.60
CA GLN A 84 -9.72 -30.26 3.28
C GLN A 84 -9.90 -29.19 4.35
N ASP A 85 -8.78 -28.64 4.79
CA ASP A 85 -8.76 -27.45 5.62
C ASP A 85 -8.87 -26.20 4.73
N ILE A 86 -9.93 -25.40 4.94
CA ILE A 86 -10.17 -24.15 4.22
C ILE A 86 -9.87 -23.01 5.16
N TYR A 87 -8.94 -22.18 4.74
CA TYR A 87 -8.54 -21.00 5.45
C TYR A 87 -8.95 -19.75 4.68
N SER A 88 -9.61 -18.83 5.35
CA SER A 88 -10.07 -17.59 4.74
C SER A 88 -9.74 -16.39 5.61
N SER A 89 -9.45 -15.27 4.99
CA SER A 89 -9.38 -13.98 5.66
C SER A 89 -10.43 -13.05 5.07
N SER A 90 -11.07 -12.30 5.93
CA SER A 90 -12.05 -11.29 5.53
C SER A 90 -11.79 -9.98 6.23
N GLU A 91 -12.10 -8.91 5.53
CA GLU A 91 -12.17 -7.59 6.12
C GLU A 91 -13.31 -7.52 7.15
N ASN A 92 -13.15 -6.70 8.16
CA ASN A 92 -14.18 -6.35 9.13
C ASN A 92 -14.26 -4.81 9.27
N ASP A 93 -15.11 -4.33 10.14
CA ASP A 93 -15.31 -2.90 10.35
C ASP A 93 -14.05 -2.16 10.81
N GLU A 94 -13.14 -2.85 11.51
CA GLU A 94 -11.87 -2.29 12.01
C GLU A 94 -10.72 -2.43 11.00
N THR A 95 -10.93 -3.16 9.88
CA THR A 95 -9.91 -3.30 8.84
C THR A 95 -9.63 -1.94 8.22
N THR A 96 -8.37 -1.50 8.29
CA THR A 96 -7.93 -0.22 7.75
C THR A 96 -7.21 -0.44 6.43
N ARG A 97 -7.60 0.29 5.41
CA ARG A 97 -6.91 0.35 4.12
C ARG A 97 -5.90 1.49 4.19
N THR A 98 -4.65 1.17 4.00
CA THR A 98 -3.55 2.11 4.20
C THR A 98 -2.99 2.64 2.89
N TYR A 99 -1.95 2.03 2.32
CA TYR A 99 -1.36 2.48 1.07
C TYR A 99 -2.10 1.89 -0.12
N ARG A 100 -2.74 2.74 -0.92
CA ARG A 100 -3.51 2.33 -2.10
C ARG A 100 -2.62 2.03 -3.29
N MET A 101 -1.63 2.87 -3.51
CA MET A 101 -0.66 2.71 -4.59
C MET A 101 0.61 3.52 -4.34
N LEU A 102 1.64 3.17 -5.08
CA LEU A 102 2.87 3.93 -5.21
C LEU A 102 3.01 4.41 -6.66
N TYR A 103 3.45 5.64 -6.83
CA TYR A 103 3.86 6.20 -8.11
C TYR A 103 5.29 6.69 -8.00
N SER A 104 6.15 6.35 -8.96
CA SER A 104 7.56 6.75 -8.95
C SER A 104 7.88 7.70 -10.10
N THR A 105 8.70 8.69 -9.79
CA THR A 105 9.38 9.55 -10.74
C THR A 105 10.88 9.25 -10.70
N LYS A 106 11.66 10.01 -11.45
CA LYS A 106 13.10 9.89 -11.41
C LYS A 106 13.67 10.17 -10.02
N GLU A 107 13.16 11.19 -9.33
CA GLU A 107 13.72 11.70 -8.09
C GLU A 107 12.90 11.31 -6.85
N HIS A 108 11.59 11.03 -7.00
CA HIS A 108 10.68 10.86 -5.89
C HIS A 108 9.76 9.65 -6.02
N ILE A 109 9.20 9.28 -4.88
CA ILE A 109 8.09 8.34 -4.75
C ILE A 109 6.90 9.10 -4.16
N TYR A 110 5.72 8.86 -4.72
CA TYR A 110 4.44 9.37 -4.24
C TYR A 110 3.60 8.20 -3.77
N ALA A 111 3.32 8.15 -2.48
CA ALA A 111 2.50 7.10 -1.87
C ALA A 111 1.09 7.64 -1.62
N LEU A 112 0.10 7.05 -2.27
CA LEU A 112 -1.31 7.35 -2.01
C LEU A 112 -1.76 6.60 -0.76
N TYR A 113 -2.01 7.34 0.30
CA TYR A 113 -2.37 6.83 1.62
C TYR A 113 -3.81 7.19 1.98
N TRP A 114 -4.61 6.19 2.32
CA TRP A 114 -5.98 6.38 2.76
C TRP A 114 -6.11 6.46 4.29
N GLY A 115 -5.61 5.45 5.01
CA GLY A 115 -5.69 5.38 6.46
C GLY A 115 -7.13 5.28 7.00
N ILE A 116 -8.05 4.65 6.24
CA ILE A 116 -9.49 4.63 6.53
C ILE A 116 -9.92 3.24 6.91
N ALA A 117 -10.58 3.10 8.06
CA ALA A 117 -11.23 1.86 8.46
C ALA A 117 -12.53 1.61 7.67
N ASN A 118 -12.89 0.35 7.45
CA ASN A 118 -14.08 -0.03 6.67
C ASN A 118 -15.36 0.59 7.22
N LYS A 119 -15.53 0.65 8.55
CA LYS A 119 -16.70 1.29 9.20
C LYS A 119 -16.86 2.78 8.85
N ASP A 120 -15.79 3.42 8.39
CA ASP A 120 -15.76 4.84 8.04
C ASP A 120 -15.79 5.06 6.51
N PHE A 121 -15.67 3.96 5.74
CA PHE A 121 -15.70 3.99 4.29
C PHE A 121 -17.11 4.30 3.80
N GLY A 122 -17.41 5.35 3.26
CA GLY A 122 -18.76 5.76 2.83
C GLY A 122 -19.34 6.93 3.61
N LYS A 123 -18.75 7.28 4.76
CA LYS A 123 -19.13 8.48 5.50
C LYS A 123 -18.63 9.74 4.78
N THR A 124 -19.34 10.84 5.00
CA THR A 124 -18.95 12.16 4.48
C THR A 124 -17.59 12.61 5.03
N GLY A 125 -16.82 13.36 4.24
CA GLY A 125 -15.51 13.87 4.66
C GLY A 125 -14.34 12.92 4.38
N LYS A 126 -14.43 12.14 3.30
CA LYS A 126 -13.35 11.27 2.82
C LYS A 126 -12.11 12.09 2.50
N VAL A 127 -11.03 11.79 3.18
CA VAL A 127 -9.74 12.44 3.00
C VAL A 127 -8.71 11.37 2.70
N CYS A 128 -7.81 11.64 1.77
CA CYS A 128 -6.60 10.86 1.60
C CYS A 128 -5.37 11.77 1.56
N TYR A 129 -4.20 11.17 1.59
CA TYR A 129 -2.93 11.88 1.55
C TYR A 129 -2.08 11.34 0.41
N ILE A 130 -1.36 12.22 -0.25
CA ILE A 130 -0.29 11.86 -1.17
C ILE A 130 1.01 12.27 -0.49
N LEU A 131 1.83 11.28 -0.12
CA LEU A 131 3.07 11.47 0.61
C LEU A 131 4.24 11.37 -0.37
N LYS A 132 5.03 12.43 -0.49
CA LYS A 132 6.19 12.52 -1.36
C LYS A 132 7.46 12.21 -0.58
N PHE A 133 8.22 11.22 -1.05
CA PHE A 133 9.49 10.81 -0.47
C PHE A 133 10.61 10.89 -1.50
N ASP A 134 11.85 11.07 -1.04
CA ASP A 134 13.02 10.73 -1.85
C ASP A 134 13.28 9.21 -1.83
N TRP A 135 14.20 8.75 -2.69
CA TRP A 135 14.56 7.33 -2.78
C TRP A 135 15.36 6.80 -1.56
N ASN A 136 15.72 7.63 -0.61
CA ASN A 136 16.27 7.23 0.69
C ASN A 136 15.18 7.12 1.77
N GLY A 137 13.92 7.34 1.40
CA GLY A 137 12.77 7.28 2.29
C GLY A 137 12.60 8.52 3.16
N ASN A 138 13.22 9.67 2.84
CA ASN A 138 12.94 10.89 3.58
C ASN A 138 11.65 11.50 3.07
N LEU A 139 10.69 11.73 3.97
CA LEU A 139 9.46 12.46 3.66
C LEU A 139 9.82 13.90 3.29
N LYS A 140 9.40 14.35 2.13
CA LYS A 140 9.62 15.71 1.62
C LYS A 140 8.39 16.58 1.79
N GLU A 141 7.22 16.00 1.47
CA GLU A 141 5.98 16.76 1.43
C GLU A 141 4.78 15.83 1.61
N GLY A 142 3.65 16.39 2.04
CA GLY A 142 2.38 15.69 2.15
C GLY A 142 1.23 16.56 1.66
N PHE A 143 0.47 16.04 0.69
CA PHE A 143 -0.70 16.71 0.13
C PHE A 143 -1.96 16.08 0.70
N LYS A 144 -2.79 16.88 1.37
CA LYS A 144 -4.11 16.46 1.82
C LYS A 144 -5.14 16.68 0.70
N VAL A 145 -5.88 15.64 0.35
CA VAL A 145 -6.92 15.68 -0.68
C VAL A 145 -8.26 15.34 -0.06
N ASN A 146 -9.26 16.21 -0.27
CA ASN A 146 -10.62 16.07 0.28
C ASN A 146 -11.51 15.13 -0.57
N ASN A 147 -10.91 14.13 -1.20
CA ASN A 147 -11.57 13.08 -1.96
C ASN A 147 -10.79 11.78 -1.80
N LEU A 148 -11.46 10.63 -1.89
CA LEU A 148 -10.76 9.34 -2.01
C LEU A 148 -10.30 9.13 -3.45
N LEU A 149 -9.01 9.08 -3.62
CA LEU A 149 -8.39 8.82 -4.92
C LEU A 149 -8.20 7.31 -5.12
N LYS A 150 -8.53 6.82 -6.31
CA LYS A 150 -8.26 5.44 -6.74
C LYS A 150 -6.82 5.27 -7.18
N ASN A 151 -6.38 6.18 -8.05
CA ASN A 151 -5.07 6.19 -8.68
C ASN A 151 -4.57 7.61 -8.82
N ILE A 152 -3.24 7.75 -8.92
CA ILE A 152 -2.56 9.02 -9.21
C ILE A 152 -1.52 8.82 -10.31
N ALA A 153 -1.27 9.90 -11.05
CA ALA A 153 -0.12 10.05 -11.93
C ALA A 153 0.48 11.43 -11.69
N ILE A 154 1.79 11.54 -11.70
CA ILE A 154 2.51 12.76 -11.34
C ILE A 154 3.27 13.28 -12.55
N ASP A 155 3.10 14.58 -12.80
CA ASP A 155 3.90 15.37 -13.73
C ASP A 155 4.68 16.41 -12.93
N GLU A 156 5.92 16.09 -12.58
CA GLU A 156 6.80 17.00 -11.83
C GLU A 156 7.22 18.23 -12.67
N ILE A 157 7.22 18.10 -14.01
CA ILE A 157 7.59 19.21 -14.89
C ILE A 157 6.50 20.29 -14.86
N SER A 158 5.25 19.87 -14.99
CA SER A 158 4.09 20.78 -14.93
C SER A 158 3.60 21.05 -13.50
N ASN A 159 4.25 20.46 -12.50
CA ASN A 159 3.89 20.55 -11.08
C ASN A 159 2.43 20.15 -10.82
N CYS A 160 2.00 19.01 -11.42
CA CYS A 160 0.60 18.58 -11.40
C CYS A 160 0.46 17.11 -10.94
N ILE A 161 -0.65 16.86 -10.25
CA ILE A 161 -1.14 15.52 -9.94
C ILE A 161 -2.42 15.28 -10.75
N TYR A 162 -2.43 14.23 -11.55
CA TYR A 162 -3.65 13.70 -12.17
C TYR A 162 -4.16 12.55 -11.33
N ALA A 163 -5.43 12.54 -11.02
CA ALA A 163 -6.01 11.55 -10.12
C ALA A 163 -7.38 11.07 -10.59
N VAL A 164 -7.66 9.80 -10.34
CA VAL A 164 -8.99 9.22 -10.52
C VAL A 164 -9.65 9.10 -9.16
N THR A 165 -10.85 9.65 -9.01
CA THR A 165 -11.63 9.62 -7.77
C THR A 165 -12.69 8.53 -7.76
N TYR A 166 -13.17 8.18 -6.56
CA TYR A 166 -14.45 7.52 -6.38
C TYR A 166 -15.55 8.58 -6.41
N PRO A 167 -16.53 8.50 -7.31
CA PRO A 167 -17.67 9.42 -7.29
C PRO A 167 -18.53 9.18 -6.06
N GLU A 168 -19.28 10.19 -5.64
CA GLU A 168 -20.19 10.07 -4.50
C GLU A 168 -21.35 9.10 -4.79
N ASP A 169 -21.75 8.98 -6.05
CA ASP A 169 -22.86 8.12 -6.50
C ASP A 169 -22.41 6.78 -7.10
N GLU A 170 -21.11 6.46 -7.05
CA GLU A 170 -20.49 5.20 -7.49
C GLU A 170 -20.66 4.84 -8.99
N ARG A 171 -21.26 5.70 -9.80
CA ARG A 171 -21.57 5.37 -11.20
C ARG A 171 -20.44 5.62 -12.18
N GLU A 172 -19.67 6.69 -11.95
CA GLU A 172 -18.60 7.06 -12.87
C GLU A 172 -17.34 7.51 -12.12
N SER A 173 -16.17 7.14 -12.64
CA SER A 173 -14.91 7.65 -12.12
C SER A 173 -14.59 9.01 -12.76
N ILE A 174 -14.15 9.96 -11.95
CA ILE A 174 -13.83 11.32 -12.40
C ILE A 174 -12.31 11.47 -12.43
N LEU A 175 -11.79 11.96 -13.56
CA LEU A 175 -10.39 12.38 -13.67
C LEU A 175 -10.27 13.83 -13.19
N MET A 176 -9.40 14.06 -12.23
CA MET A 176 -9.12 15.36 -11.64
C MET A 176 -7.66 15.75 -11.83
N LYS A 177 -7.40 17.04 -11.92
CA LYS A 177 -6.07 17.64 -11.93
C LYS A 177 -5.92 18.51 -10.68
N TYR A 178 -4.82 18.33 -9.97
CA TYR A 178 -4.42 19.16 -8.84
C TYR A 178 -3.06 19.80 -9.14
N GLU A 179 -2.86 21.02 -8.67
CA GLU A 179 -1.55 21.68 -8.67
C GLU A 179 -0.83 21.37 -7.34
N MET A 180 0.45 21.04 -7.45
CA MET A 180 1.32 20.75 -6.30
C MET A 180 1.91 22.04 -5.71
#